data_49cbd91464c351ea1e10740f368192e6
#
_entry.id   49cbd91464c351ea1e10740f368192e6
#
_cell.length_a   1.000
_cell.length_b   1.000
_cell.length_c   1.000
_cell.angle_alpha   90.00
_cell.angle_beta   90.00
_cell.angle_gamma   90.00
#
_symmetry.space_group_name_H-M   'P 1'
#
loop_
_entity.id
_entity.type
_entity.pdbx_description
1 polymer ?
#
loop_
_entity_poly.entity_id
_entity_poly.type
_entity_poly.pdbx_seq_one_letter_code
_entity_poly.pdbx_strand_id
1 'polypeptide(L)'
;IRNCLVGSEMCIRDSIHSGITYGAPCKNEVMLAKEITKIYPSIEKVRMVNSGTEATMSAIRLARGFTKKDKVIKFNGCYHGHGDSFLIKAGSGASTFGTPNSLGVTKANAKDTISLPYNDIKQVQKALKSKNIACIIIEPIAGNMNFIRANKVFLKKLRILCNQNNIILIFDEVMTGFRVAKGGAQSLCDVKPDLTTLGKVLGGGLPVGAFGGRKDIMDNLAPLGGVYQAGTLSGNPLAMA
;
A
#
# COMPACT_ATOMS: atom_id res chain seq x y z
N ILE A 1 -29.42 -13.52 -4.88
CA ILE A 1 -28.32 -14.05 -4.04
C ILE A 1 -27.81 -15.39 -4.60
N ARG A 2 -28.70 -16.34 -4.91
CA ARG A 2 -28.29 -17.67 -5.44
C ARG A 2 -27.46 -17.59 -6.74
N ASN A 3 -27.82 -16.70 -7.67
CA ASN A 3 -27.13 -16.62 -8.96
C ASN A 3 -25.72 -16.02 -8.87
N CYS A 4 -25.46 -15.11 -7.92
CA CYS A 4 -24.11 -14.57 -7.70
C CYS A 4 -23.18 -15.59 -7.03
N LEU A 5 -23.71 -16.40 -6.12
CA LEU A 5 -22.95 -17.46 -5.46
C LEU A 5 -22.58 -18.59 -6.44
N VAL A 6 -23.50 -18.97 -7.34
CA VAL A 6 -23.27 -20.02 -8.36
C VAL A 6 -22.08 -19.66 -9.27
N GLY A 7 -21.94 -18.41 -9.68
CA GLY A 7 -20.79 -17.99 -10.50
C GLY A 7 -19.45 -18.12 -9.75
N SER A 8 -19.37 -17.62 -8.53
CA SER A 8 -18.17 -17.72 -7.70
C SER A 8 -17.79 -19.16 -7.35
N GLU A 9 -18.79 -19.99 -7.01
CA GLU A 9 -18.59 -21.42 -6.72
C GLU A 9 -18.05 -22.18 -7.94
N MET A 10 -18.51 -21.86 -9.14
CA MET A 10 -17.99 -22.45 -10.38
C MET A 10 -16.53 -22.06 -10.60
N CYS A 11 -16.17 -20.79 -10.47
CA CYS A 11 -14.79 -20.32 -10.62
C CYS A 11 -13.86 -20.99 -9.59
N ILE A 12 -14.28 -21.08 -8.33
CA ILE A 12 -13.53 -21.77 -7.27
C ILE A 12 -13.31 -23.23 -7.63
N ARG A 13 -14.37 -23.94 -7.99
CA ARG A 13 -14.31 -25.37 -8.38
C ARG A 13 -13.37 -25.59 -9.56
N ASP A 14 -13.51 -24.80 -10.61
CA ASP A 14 -12.72 -24.94 -11.83
C ASP A 14 -11.22 -24.62 -11.57
N SER A 15 -10.95 -23.63 -10.71
CA SER A 15 -9.59 -23.33 -10.28
C SER A 15 -8.96 -24.44 -9.44
N ILE A 16 -9.73 -25.06 -8.54
CA ILE A 16 -9.26 -26.21 -7.74
C ILE A 16 -8.89 -27.38 -8.66
N HIS A 17 -9.73 -27.70 -9.64
CA HIS A 17 -9.45 -28.75 -10.62
C HIS A 17 -8.22 -28.48 -11.49
N SER A 18 -7.95 -27.20 -11.77
CA SER A 18 -6.79 -26.76 -12.58
C SER A 18 -5.50 -26.72 -11.78
N GLY A 19 -5.56 -26.81 -10.44
CA GLY A 19 -4.44 -26.71 -9.53
C GLY A 19 -4.39 -25.38 -8.78
N ILE A 20 -4.05 -25.42 -7.51
CA ILE A 20 -4.13 -24.28 -6.59
C ILE A 20 -2.77 -23.64 -6.24
N THR A 21 -1.65 -24.24 -6.65
CA THR A 21 -0.32 -23.65 -6.50
C THR A 21 0.68 -24.30 -7.46
N TYR A 22 1.53 -23.48 -8.07
CA TYR A 22 2.55 -23.94 -9.01
C TYR A 22 3.96 -23.47 -8.60
N GLY A 23 4.09 -22.59 -7.61
CA GLY A 23 5.35 -21.93 -7.30
C GLY A 23 5.90 -21.08 -8.48
N ALA A 24 5.02 -20.69 -9.41
CA ALA A 24 5.34 -19.94 -10.61
C ALA A 24 4.11 -19.07 -11.01
N PRO A 25 4.31 -17.97 -11.77
CA PRO A 25 3.21 -17.16 -12.26
C PRO A 25 2.20 -17.96 -13.06
N CYS A 26 0.91 -17.69 -12.85
CA CYS A 26 -0.19 -18.34 -13.57
C CYS A 26 -0.93 -17.37 -14.48
N LYS A 27 -1.76 -17.92 -15.39
CA LYS A 27 -2.55 -17.11 -16.33
C LYS A 27 -3.47 -16.10 -15.61
N ASN A 28 -4.14 -16.53 -14.53
CA ASN A 28 -5.06 -15.68 -13.77
C ASN A 28 -4.34 -14.50 -13.11
N GLU A 29 -3.13 -14.73 -12.56
CA GLU A 29 -2.30 -13.66 -12.00
C GLU A 29 -1.95 -12.61 -13.06
N VAL A 30 -1.56 -13.04 -14.25
CA VAL A 30 -1.25 -12.12 -15.37
C VAL A 30 -2.51 -11.35 -15.81
N MET A 31 -3.66 -12.00 -15.86
CA MET A 31 -4.93 -11.36 -16.21
C MET A 31 -5.33 -10.32 -15.18
N LEU A 32 -5.29 -10.64 -13.88
CA LEU A 32 -5.59 -9.71 -12.81
C LEU A 32 -4.61 -8.52 -12.80
N ALA A 33 -3.31 -8.76 -13.01
CA ALA A 33 -2.31 -7.71 -13.12
C ALA A 33 -2.62 -6.74 -14.27
N LYS A 34 -3.02 -7.24 -15.44
CA LYS A 34 -3.44 -6.42 -16.58
C LYS A 34 -4.68 -5.58 -16.27
N GLU A 35 -5.68 -6.15 -15.60
CA GLU A 35 -6.88 -5.38 -15.20
C GLU A 35 -6.54 -4.30 -14.17
N ILE A 36 -5.69 -4.58 -13.19
CA ILE A 36 -5.23 -3.57 -12.22
C ILE A 36 -4.53 -2.41 -12.93
N THR A 37 -3.57 -2.68 -13.80
CA THR A 37 -2.82 -1.63 -14.51
C THR A 37 -3.70 -0.82 -15.46
N LYS A 38 -4.74 -1.42 -16.03
CA LYS A 38 -5.74 -0.73 -16.86
C LYS A 38 -6.65 0.19 -16.04
N ILE A 39 -7.03 -0.24 -14.82
CA ILE A 39 -7.97 0.49 -13.95
C ILE A 39 -7.27 1.61 -13.18
N TYR A 40 -6.02 1.43 -12.80
CA TYR A 40 -5.22 2.38 -12.01
C TYR A 40 -4.10 3.00 -12.85
N PRO A 41 -4.30 4.19 -13.46
CA PRO A 41 -3.27 4.82 -14.28
C PRO A 41 -1.98 5.19 -13.54
N SER A 42 -1.99 5.13 -12.20
CA SER A 42 -0.80 5.29 -11.37
C SER A 42 0.05 4.02 -11.29
N ILE A 43 -0.49 2.87 -11.68
CA ILE A 43 0.15 1.57 -11.57
C ILE A 43 0.59 1.11 -12.96
N GLU A 44 1.89 1.25 -13.24
CA GLU A 44 2.51 0.75 -14.49
C GLU A 44 2.97 -0.72 -14.32
N LYS A 45 3.35 -1.09 -13.10
CA LYS A 45 3.69 -2.46 -12.70
C LYS A 45 3.07 -2.80 -11.35
N VAL A 46 2.70 -4.05 -11.17
CA VAL A 46 2.08 -4.57 -9.94
C VAL A 46 2.75 -5.88 -9.50
N ARG A 47 2.82 -6.10 -8.21
CA ARG A 47 3.27 -7.35 -7.58
C ARG A 47 2.16 -7.86 -6.65
N MET A 48 1.78 -9.13 -6.80
CA MET A 48 0.83 -9.79 -5.91
C MET A 48 1.50 -10.22 -4.62
N VAL A 49 0.74 -10.16 -3.54
CA VAL A 49 1.08 -10.64 -2.20
C VAL A 49 -0.17 -11.24 -1.56
N ASN A 50 -0.10 -11.76 -0.32
CA ASN A 50 -1.23 -12.47 0.29
C ASN A 50 -2.10 -11.57 1.20
N SER A 51 -1.66 -10.38 1.55
CA SER A 51 -2.37 -9.48 2.47
C SER A 51 -2.05 -8.02 2.25
N GLY A 52 -2.91 -7.14 2.79
CA GLY A 52 -2.65 -5.70 2.82
C GLY A 52 -1.40 -5.34 3.64
N THR A 53 -1.12 -6.08 4.72
CA THR A 53 0.11 -5.90 5.52
C THR A 53 1.36 -6.17 4.71
N GLU A 54 1.38 -7.27 3.94
CA GLU A 54 2.50 -7.56 3.04
C GLU A 54 2.65 -6.49 1.96
N ALA A 55 1.54 -6.00 1.41
CA ALA A 55 1.55 -4.94 0.41
C ALA A 55 2.17 -3.66 0.94
N THR A 56 1.73 -3.17 2.10
CA THR A 56 2.23 -1.92 2.71
C THR A 56 3.68 -2.06 3.18
N MET A 57 4.03 -3.17 3.81
CA MET A 57 5.40 -3.49 4.24
C MET A 57 6.36 -3.52 3.04
N SER A 58 5.95 -4.14 1.94
CA SER A 58 6.75 -4.22 0.71
C SER A 58 6.88 -2.86 0.02
N ALA A 59 5.80 -2.07 0.00
CA ALA A 59 5.82 -0.73 -0.59
C ALA A 59 6.79 0.23 0.13
N ILE A 60 6.81 0.24 1.48
CA ILE A 60 7.78 1.08 2.20
C ILE A 60 9.22 0.56 2.05
N ARG A 61 9.43 -0.76 2.02
CA ARG A 61 10.75 -1.34 1.75
C ARG A 61 11.26 -0.91 0.37
N LEU A 62 10.38 -0.96 -0.63
CA LEU A 62 10.70 -0.53 -1.98
C LEU A 62 11.00 0.96 -2.05
N ALA A 63 10.21 1.81 -1.39
CA ALA A 63 10.46 3.24 -1.31
C ALA A 63 11.80 3.56 -0.64
N ARG A 64 12.15 2.87 0.45
CA ARG A 64 13.47 2.98 1.08
C ARG A 64 14.60 2.56 0.14
N GLY A 65 14.45 1.43 -0.53
CA GLY A 65 15.44 0.92 -1.50
C GLY A 65 15.68 1.88 -2.65
N PHE A 66 14.61 2.44 -3.22
CA PHE A 66 14.65 3.39 -4.32
C PHE A 66 15.28 4.74 -3.91
N THR A 67 14.82 5.32 -2.81
CA THR A 67 15.27 6.65 -2.38
C THR A 67 16.60 6.65 -1.63
N LYS A 68 17.07 5.48 -1.15
CA LYS A 68 18.23 5.33 -0.26
C LYS A 68 18.08 6.14 1.04
N LYS A 69 16.83 6.25 1.54
CA LYS A 69 16.46 6.95 2.77
C LYS A 69 15.69 6.00 3.69
N ASP A 70 15.65 6.28 5.00
CA ASP A 70 15.16 5.32 5.99
C ASP A 70 13.77 5.64 6.55
N LYS A 71 13.47 6.94 6.73
CA LYS A 71 12.29 7.35 7.50
C LYS A 71 11.00 7.30 6.70
N VAL A 72 9.93 6.95 7.39
CA VAL A 72 8.56 6.91 6.86
C VAL A 72 7.69 7.90 7.63
N ILE A 73 6.90 8.69 6.93
CA ILE A 73 5.82 9.47 7.53
C ILE A 73 4.51 8.71 7.33
N LYS A 74 3.76 8.55 8.41
CA LYS A 74 2.36 8.08 8.42
C LYS A 74 1.48 9.06 9.18
N PHE A 75 0.16 8.85 9.17
CA PHE A 75 -0.78 9.74 9.86
C PHE A 75 -1.50 9.01 11.00
N ASN A 76 -1.78 9.77 12.06
CA ASN A 76 -2.54 9.29 13.22
C ASN A 76 -3.91 8.81 12.76
N GLY A 77 -4.35 7.67 13.29
CA GLY A 77 -5.61 7.03 12.95
C GLY A 77 -5.60 6.20 11.65
N CYS A 78 -4.62 6.39 10.75
CA CYS A 78 -4.44 5.51 9.61
C CYS A 78 -3.87 4.16 10.05
N TYR A 79 -4.39 3.08 9.44
CA TYR A 79 -3.94 1.72 9.67
C TYR A 79 -3.33 1.13 8.40
N HIS A 80 -2.09 0.68 8.51
CA HIS A 80 -1.33 0.15 7.38
C HIS A 80 -0.86 -1.30 7.60
N GLY A 81 -1.63 -2.07 8.37
CA GLY A 81 -1.26 -3.44 8.74
C GLY A 81 -0.38 -3.50 10.01
N HIS A 82 0.10 -4.70 10.31
CA HIS A 82 0.82 -5.00 11.55
C HIS A 82 2.34 -5.16 11.39
N GLY A 83 2.92 -4.63 10.33
CA GLY A 83 4.38 -4.54 10.22
C GLY A 83 4.94 -3.55 11.23
N ASP A 84 6.09 -3.86 11.81
CA ASP A 84 6.71 -3.11 12.92
C ASP A 84 6.80 -1.59 12.67
N SER A 85 7.09 -1.18 11.43
CA SER A 85 7.15 0.23 11.04
C SER A 85 5.81 0.97 11.17
N PHE A 86 4.68 0.26 11.31
CA PHE A 86 3.35 0.86 11.40
C PHE A 86 2.75 0.84 12.79
N LEU A 87 3.25 -0.03 13.68
CA LEU A 87 2.79 -0.16 15.06
C LEU A 87 3.44 0.89 15.97
N ILE A 88 3.30 2.15 15.57
CA ILE A 88 3.96 3.30 16.20
C ILE A 88 2.92 4.35 16.56
N LYS A 89 2.93 4.82 17.81
CA LYS A 89 2.14 5.95 18.30
C LYS A 89 2.80 7.28 17.93
N ALA A 90 2.01 8.34 17.83
CA ALA A 90 2.51 9.70 17.75
C ALA A 90 3.34 10.01 19.01
N GLY A 91 4.51 10.63 18.82
CA GLY A 91 5.27 11.23 19.91
C GLY A 91 4.60 12.53 20.40
N SER A 92 5.01 13.02 21.56
CA SER A 92 4.46 14.22 22.22
C SER A 92 4.79 15.56 21.55
N GLY A 93 5.31 15.56 20.31
CA GLY A 93 5.62 16.77 19.52
C GLY A 93 5.87 16.44 18.06
N ALA A 94 5.68 17.43 17.19
CA ALA A 94 5.73 17.32 15.73
C ALA A 94 7.10 16.88 15.13
N SER A 95 8.12 16.74 15.93
CA SER A 95 9.44 16.23 15.55
C SER A 95 9.90 15.08 16.43
N THR A 96 9.01 14.54 17.28
CA THR A 96 9.34 13.46 18.20
C THR A 96 9.14 12.13 17.48
N PHE A 97 10.15 11.28 17.50
CA PHE A 97 10.07 9.90 17.00
C PHE A 97 8.93 9.16 17.70
N GLY A 98 8.22 8.32 16.96
CA GLY A 98 7.15 7.52 17.50
C GLY A 98 7.62 6.57 18.58
N THR A 99 6.73 6.25 19.50
CA THR A 99 6.95 5.17 20.47
C THR A 99 6.22 3.91 20.01
N PRO A 100 6.76 2.70 20.31
CA PRO A 100 6.05 1.47 19.98
C PRO A 100 4.61 1.47 20.52
N ASN A 101 3.67 1.03 19.68
CA ASN A 101 2.26 0.86 20.04
C ASN A 101 1.89 -0.58 20.37
N SER A 102 2.84 -1.49 20.23
CA SER A 102 2.69 -2.90 20.54
C SER A 102 3.92 -3.39 21.30
N LEU A 103 3.71 -4.32 22.22
CA LEU A 103 4.81 -5.11 22.79
C LEU A 103 5.50 -5.88 21.67
N GLY A 104 6.81 -6.03 21.74
CA GLY A 104 7.61 -6.71 20.73
C GLY A 104 8.19 -5.79 19.64
N VAL A 105 7.62 -4.61 19.39
CA VAL A 105 8.22 -3.63 18.48
C VAL A 105 9.40 -2.94 19.17
N THR A 106 10.57 -3.00 18.54
CA THR A 106 11.79 -2.44 19.11
C THR A 106 11.82 -0.91 18.98
N LYS A 107 12.53 -0.24 19.91
CA LYS A 107 12.77 1.20 19.82
C LYS A 107 13.53 1.58 18.52
N ALA A 108 14.37 0.68 18.02
CA ALA A 108 15.11 0.87 16.79
C ALA A 108 14.16 0.97 15.58
N ASN A 109 13.15 0.08 15.48
CA ASN A 109 12.14 0.16 14.42
C ASN A 109 11.27 1.41 14.55
N ALA A 110 10.92 1.80 15.78
CA ALA A 110 10.05 2.95 16.04
C ALA A 110 10.69 4.29 15.64
N LYS A 111 12.01 4.46 15.76
CA LYS A 111 12.71 5.72 15.47
C LYS A 111 12.66 6.15 14.00
N ASP A 112 12.41 5.20 13.09
CA ASP A 112 12.37 5.47 11.66
C ASP A 112 10.95 5.76 11.14
N THR A 113 9.96 5.84 12.04
CA THR A 113 8.57 6.19 11.69
C THR A 113 8.14 7.46 12.42
N ILE A 114 7.65 8.41 11.64
CA ILE A 114 7.10 9.67 12.11
C ILE A 114 5.58 9.62 11.91
N SER A 115 4.81 9.71 13.01
CA SER A 115 3.35 9.75 12.95
C SER A 115 2.87 11.18 13.17
N LEU A 116 2.11 11.73 12.21
CA LEU A 116 1.67 13.13 12.18
C LEU A 116 0.12 13.23 12.26
N PRO A 117 -0.42 14.36 12.72
CA PRO A 117 -1.85 14.60 12.63
C PRO A 117 -2.36 14.55 11.19
N TYR A 118 -3.51 13.89 10.99
CA TYR A 118 -4.17 13.77 9.70
C TYR A 118 -4.72 15.14 9.25
N ASN A 119 -4.60 15.48 7.97
CA ASN A 119 -4.98 16.77 7.39
C ASN A 119 -4.19 18.01 7.86
N ASP A 120 -3.06 17.84 8.57
CA ASP A 120 -2.20 18.96 9.00
C ASP A 120 -0.94 19.08 8.12
N ILE A 121 -1.02 19.92 7.08
CA ILE A 121 0.11 20.14 6.17
C ILE A 121 1.29 20.87 6.82
N LYS A 122 1.04 21.68 7.86
CA LYS A 122 2.10 22.42 8.55
C LYS A 122 3.04 21.47 9.30
N GLN A 123 2.46 20.41 9.91
CA GLN A 123 3.26 19.39 10.58
C GLN A 123 4.08 18.57 9.58
N VAL A 124 3.53 18.27 8.40
CA VAL A 124 4.28 17.61 7.32
C VAL A 124 5.47 18.49 6.92
N GLN A 125 5.25 19.78 6.63
CA GLN A 125 6.33 20.70 6.26
C GLN A 125 7.43 20.81 7.34
N LYS A 126 7.04 20.77 8.62
CA LYS A 126 7.99 20.75 9.73
C LYS A 126 8.81 19.47 9.76
N ALA A 127 8.17 18.30 9.55
CA ALA A 127 8.84 17.01 9.52
C ALA A 127 9.81 16.89 8.33
N LEU A 128 9.50 17.51 7.20
CA LEU A 128 10.34 17.50 5.99
C LEU A 128 11.67 18.25 6.16
N LYS A 129 11.90 18.99 7.25
CA LYS A 129 13.22 19.52 7.60
C LYS A 129 14.25 18.40 7.81
N SER A 130 13.80 17.18 8.14
CA SER A 130 14.62 15.96 8.13
C SER A 130 14.82 15.52 6.68
N LYS A 131 16.07 15.49 6.21
CA LYS A 131 16.40 15.11 4.82
C LYS A 131 16.34 13.60 4.54
N ASN A 132 16.12 12.75 5.56
CA ASN A 132 16.17 11.29 5.44
C ASN A 132 14.77 10.64 5.38
N ILE A 133 13.81 11.25 4.66
CA ILE A 133 12.46 10.71 4.52
C ILE A 133 12.33 10.01 3.17
N ALA A 134 12.08 8.69 3.21
CA ALA A 134 11.91 7.84 2.04
C ALA A 134 10.51 8.01 1.42
N CYS A 135 9.48 7.95 2.26
CA CYS A 135 8.11 8.01 1.78
C CYS A 135 7.14 8.61 2.80
N ILE A 136 5.99 9.01 2.27
CA ILE A 136 4.79 9.35 3.02
C ILE A 136 3.73 8.34 2.61
N ILE A 137 3.17 7.59 3.59
CA ILE A 137 2.05 6.67 3.37
C ILE A 137 0.78 7.23 4.00
N ILE A 138 -0.33 7.17 3.26
CA ILE A 138 -1.61 7.70 3.70
C ILE A 138 -2.76 6.87 3.14
N GLU A 139 -3.79 6.63 3.96
CA GLU A 139 -5.11 6.27 3.48
C GLU A 139 -5.83 7.54 2.99
N PRO A 140 -6.16 7.69 1.69
CA PRO A 140 -6.91 8.88 1.22
C PRO A 140 -8.28 9.03 1.87
N ILE A 141 -8.85 7.90 2.31
CA ILE A 141 -10.04 7.82 3.18
C ILE A 141 -9.68 6.84 4.29
N ALA A 142 -9.53 7.34 5.51
CA ALA A 142 -9.07 6.55 6.64
C ALA A 142 -10.18 5.63 7.17
N GLY A 143 -10.10 4.34 6.82
CA GLY A 143 -11.11 3.34 7.16
C GLY A 143 -11.31 3.17 8.66
N ASN A 144 -10.23 3.07 9.42
CA ASN A 144 -10.27 2.89 10.87
C ASN A 144 -10.69 4.13 11.67
N MET A 145 -10.78 5.29 11.02
CA MET A 145 -11.32 6.51 11.60
C MET A 145 -12.76 6.78 11.15
N ASN A 146 -13.57 5.75 10.92
CA ASN A 146 -14.94 5.88 10.45
C ASN A 146 -15.06 6.61 9.10
N PHE A 147 -14.17 6.29 8.15
CA PHE A 147 -14.12 6.82 6.78
C PHE A 147 -13.90 8.34 6.68
N ILE A 148 -13.10 8.91 7.57
CA ILE A 148 -12.68 10.31 7.44
C ILE A 148 -11.86 10.49 6.16
N ARG A 149 -12.29 11.44 5.34
CA ARG A 149 -11.61 11.77 4.08
C ARG A 149 -10.44 12.72 4.30
N ALA A 150 -9.34 12.47 3.61
CA ALA A 150 -8.32 13.48 3.46
C ALA A 150 -8.88 14.67 2.66
N ASN A 151 -8.55 15.89 3.12
CA ASN A 151 -8.90 17.11 2.38
C ASN A 151 -8.17 17.11 1.03
N LYS A 152 -8.88 17.41 -0.06
CA LYS A 152 -8.29 17.46 -1.42
C LYS A 152 -7.11 18.42 -1.51
N VAL A 153 -7.19 19.56 -0.84
CA VAL A 153 -6.09 20.57 -0.79
C VAL A 153 -4.89 19.97 -0.06
N PHE A 154 -5.10 19.24 1.03
CA PHE A 154 -4.04 18.54 1.75
C PHE A 154 -3.34 17.50 0.88
N LEU A 155 -4.08 16.64 0.18
CA LEU A 155 -3.51 15.63 -0.72
C LEU A 155 -2.72 16.25 -1.87
N LYS A 156 -3.25 17.32 -2.51
CA LYS A 156 -2.53 18.06 -3.56
C LYS A 156 -1.22 18.68 -3.04
N LYS A 157 -1.25 19.26 -1.83
CA LYS A 157 -0.05 19.78 -1.19
C LYS A 157 0.96 18.67 -0.83
N LEU A 158 0.49 17.51 -0.34
CA LEU A 158 1.36 16.34 -0.12
C LEU A 158 2.08 15.93 -1.41
N ARG A 159 1.36 15.84 -2.53
CA ARG A 159 1.96 15.49 -3.83
C ARG A 159 3.05 16.47 -4.22
N ILE A 160 2.77 17.79 -4.10
CA ILE A 160 3.75 18.84 -4.41
C ILE A 160 5.00 18.70 -3.52
N LEU A 161 4.80 18.54 -2.21
CA LEU A 161 5.91 18.40 -1.26
C LEU A 161 6.74 17.15 -1.52
N CYS A 162 6.10 16.02 -1.86
CA CYS A 162 6.80 14.79 -2.21
C CYS A 162 7.67 14.98 -3.46
N ASN A 163 7.14 15.64 -4.50
CA ASN A 163 7.90 15.92 -5.72
C ASN A 163 9.11 16.81 -5.44
N GLN A 164 8.94 17.91 -4.66
CA GLN A 164 10.00 18.86 -4.34
C GLN A 164 11.13 18.26 -3.50
N ASN A 165 10.86 17.21 -2.72
CA ASN A 165 11.80 16.62 -1.78
C ASN A 165 12.30 15.23 -2.19
N ASN A 166 11.94 14.73 -3.37
CA ASN A 166 12.24 13.36 -3.82
C ASN A 166 11.81 12.32 -2.78
N ILE A 167 10.53 12.38 -2.39
CA ILE A 167 9.86 11.49 -1.44
C ILE A 167 8.77 10.73 -2.18
N ILE A 168 8.66 9.44 -1.94
CA ILE A 168 7.64 8.58 -2.54
C ILE A 168 6.31 8.78 -1.81
N LEU A 169 5.26 9.14 -2.55
CA LEU A 169 3.90 9.19 -2.04
C LEU A 169 3.23 7.83 -2.25
N ILE A 170 2.83 7.18 -1.16
CA ILE A 170 2.14 5.90 -1.17
C ILE A 170 0.68 6.12 -0.76
N PHE A 171 -0.26 5.74 -1.63
CA PHE A 171 -1.66 5.63 -1.25
C PHE A 171 -1.95 4.21 -0.77
N ASP A 172 -2.33 4.11 0.50
CA ASP A 172 -2.88 2.86 1.03
C ASP A 172 -4.36 2.78 0.66
N GLU A 173 -4.62 2.02 -0.38
CA GLU A 173 -5.98 1.73 -0.87
C GLU A 173 -6.43 0.30 -0.53
N VAL A 174 -5.84 -0.32 0.47
CA VAL A 174 -6.25 -1.64 0.95
C VAL A 174 -7.73 -1.65 1.37
N MET A 175 -8.24 -0.53 1.93
CA MET A 175 -9.66 -0.38 2.26
C MET A 175 -10.47 0.20 1.10
N THR A 176 -9.94 1.15 0.38
CA THR A 176 -10.69 1.98 -0.59
C THR A 176 -10.63 1.47 -2.02
N GLY A 177 -9.59 0.72 -2.36
CA GLY A 177 -9.41 0.15 -3.70
C GLY A 177 -10.58 -0.75 -4.10
N PHE A 178 -11.12 -0.52 -5.28
CA PHE A 178 -12.32 -1.19 -5.83
C PHE A 178 -13.59 -1.07 -4.98
N ARG A 179 -13.53 -0.38 -3.83
CA ARG A 179 -14.66 -0.23 -2.91
C ARG A 179 -15.40 1.10 -3.12
N VAL A 180 -14.69 2.22 -3.06
CA VAL A 180 -15.29 3.56 -3.12
C VAL A 180 -15.53 4.03 -4.55
N ALA A 181 -14.75 3.51 -5.48
CA ALA A 181 -14.87 3.66 -6.94
C ALA A 181 -14.05 2.56 -7.60
N LYS A 182 -14.26 2.30 -8.89
CA LYS A 182 -13.49 1.32 -9.67
C LYS A 182 -11.97 1.62 -9.60
N GLY A 183 -11.57 2.86 -9.74
CA GLY A 183 -10.18 3.33 -9.61
C GLY A 183 -9.77 3.76 -8.19
N GLY A 184 -10.49 3.30 -7.15
CA GLY A 184 -10.21 3.62 -5.77
C GLY A 184 -10.39 5.10 -5.40
N ALA A 185 -9.86 5.49 -4.25
CA ALA A 185 -9.94 6.87 -3.77
C ALA A 185 -9.11 7.85 -4.60
N GLN A 186 -8.02 7.40 -5.25
CA GLN A 186 -7.18 8.25 -6.09
C GLN A 186 -7.97 8.82 -7.29
N SER A 187 -8.95 8.08 -7.83
CA SER A 187 -9.83 8.58 -8.90
C SER A 187 -10.79 9.68 -8.43
N LEU A 188 -11.03 9.80 -7.12
CA LEU A 188 -11.94 10.78 -6.53
C LEU A 188 -11.22 12.06 -6.07
N CYS A 189 -9.92 12.00 -5.80
CA CYS A 189 -9.16 13.13 -5.25
C CYS A 189 -8.26 13.85 -6.26
N ASP A 190 -8.15 13.32 -7.48
CA ASP A 190 -7.32 13.89 -8.56
C ASP A 190 -5.85 14.09 -8.13
N VAL A 191 -5.31 13.06 -7.45
CA VAL A 191 -3.90 12.99 -7.04
C VAL A 191 -3.34 11.63 -7.40
N LYS A 192 -2.28 11.62 -8.19
CA LYS A 192 -1.58 10.40 -8.61
C LYS A 192 -0.46 10.08 -7.61
N PRO A 193 -0.53 8.96 -6.86
CA PRO A 193 0.57 8.51 -6.00
C PRO A 193 1.70 7.89 -6.85
N ASP A 194 2.87 7.70 -6.24
CA ASP A 194 3.98 6.96 -6.84
C ASP A 194 3.82 5.45 -6.68
N LEU A 195 3.28 5.03 -5.53
CA LEU A 195 2.93 3.64 -5.22
C LEU A 195 1.51 3.57 -4.66
N THR A 196 0.83 2.46 -4.91
CA THR A 196 -0.49 2.13 -4.38
C THR A 196 -0.46 0.73 -3.78
N THR A 197 -1.09 0.55 -2.61
CA THR A 197 -1.29 -0.77 -2.01
C THR A 197 -2.77 -1.14 -2.06
N LEU A 198 -3.05 -2.40 -2.38
CA LEU A 198 -4.40 -2.95 -2.58
C LEU A 198 -4.59 -4.22 -1.74
N GLY A 199 -5.81 -4.56 -1.43
CA GLY A 199 -6.19 -5.76 -0.69
C GLY A 199 -7.69 -5.86 -0.51
N LYS A 200 -8.14 -6.57 0.52
CA LYS A 200 -9.57 -6.73 0.87
C LYS A 200 -10.46 -7.05 -0.34
N VAL A 201 -11.13 -6.04 -0.93
CA VAL A 201 -12.05 -6.21 -2.08
C VAL A 201 -11.35 -6.89 -3.26
N LEU A 202 -10.06 -6.59 -3.49
CA LEU A 202 -9.27 -7.22 -4.55
C LEU A 202 -9.29 -8.75 -4.46
N GLY A 203 -9.32 -9.31 -3.26
CA GLY A 203 -9.32 -10.75 -3.05
C GLY A 203 -10.71 -11.40 -3.05
N GLY A 204 -11.80 -10.60 -3.08
CA GLY A 204 -13.16 -11.15 -3.09
C GLY A 204 -13.50 -12.09 -1.93
N GLY A 205 -12.74 -12.05 -0.84
CA GLY A 205 -12.84 -12.95 0.34
C GLY A 205 -11.64 -13.89 0.47
N LEU A 206 -10.80 -14.02 -0.54
CA LEU A 206 -9.56 -14.81 -0.50
C LEU A 206 -8.36 -13.96 -0.08
N PRO A 207 -7.25 -14.58 0.40
CA PRO A 207 -6.07 -13.88 0.89
C PRO A 207 -5.26 -13.30 -0.27
N VAL A 208 -5.60 -12.10 -0.70
CA VAL A 208 -4.93 -11.34 -1.75
C VAL A 208 -4.60 -9.93 -1.29
N GLY A 209 -3.41 -9.51 -1.58
CA GLY A 209 -2.97 -8.13 -1.60
C GLY A 209 -2.14 -7.86 -2.84
N ALA A 210 -1.90 -6.60 -3.12
CA ALA A 210 -1.01 -6.19 -4.19
C ALA A 210 -0.38 -4.83 -3.85
N PHE A 211 0.78 -4.56 -4.40
CA PHE A 211 1.36 -3.22 -4.45
C PHE A 211 1.93 -2.97 -5.83
N GLY A 212 1.80 -1.74 -6.26
CA GLY A 212 2.26 -1.36 -7.59
C GLY A 212 2.40 0.15 -7.72
N GLY A 213 2.92 0.59 -8.85
CA GLY A 213 3.12 2.01 -9.11
C GLY A 213 4.00 2.25 -10.31
N ARG A 214 4.74 3.34 -10.29
CA ARG A 214 5.65 3.75 -11.34
C ARG A 214 6.67 2.66 -11.66
N LYS A 215 6.90 2.45 -12.96
CA LYS A 215 7.81 1.43 -13.47
C LYS A 215 9.23 1.58 -12.93
N ASP A 216 9.76 2.80 -12.90
CA ASP A 216 11.12 3.08 -12.43
C ASP A 216 11.34 2.72 -10.95
N ILE A 217 10.29 2.83 -10.12
CA ILE A 217 10.32 2.40 -8.73
C ILE A 217 10.21 0.88 -8.66
N MET A 218 9.22 0.30 -9.34
CA MET A 218 8.94 -1.14 -9.30
C MET A 218 10.10 -1.98 -9.87
N ASP A 219 10.88 -1.46 -10.79
CA ASP A 219 12.07 -2.14 -11.35
C ASP A 219 13.22 -2.32 -10.33
N ASN A 220 13.12 -1.70 -9.14
CA ASN A 220 14.05 -1.99 -8.04
C ASN A 220 13.73 -3.28 -7.27
N LEU A 221 12.61 -3.95 -7.57
CA LEU A 221 12.30 -5.26 -7.01
C LEU A 221 13.11 -6.37 -7.67
N ALA A 222 13.53 -7.35 -6.87
CA ALA A 222 14.14 -8.57 -7.38
C ALA A 222 13.19 -9.32 -8.35
N PRO A 223 13.69 -9.92 -9.45
CA PRO A 223 15.10 -10.09 -9.83
C PRO A 223 15.70 -8.89 -10.59
N LEU A 224 14.93 -7.86 -10.98
CA LEU A 224 15.43 -6.72 -11.74
C LEU A 224 16.31 -5.80 -10.89
N GLY A 225 15.95 -5.62 -9.63
CA GLY A 225 16.66 -4.78 -8.67
C GLY A 225 17.01 -5.52 -7.38
N GLY A 226 17.56 -4.79 -6.40
CA GLY A 226 18.07 -5.37 -5.16
C GLY A 226 17.04 -5.44 -4.01
N VAL A 227 15.81 -4.97 -4.19
CA VAL A 227 14.79 -5.01 -3.13
C VAL A 227 14.08 -6.35 -3.16
N TYR A 228 14.25 -7.13 -2.09
CA TYR A 228 13.67 -8.47 -2.02
C TYR A 228 12.22 -8.46 -1.52
N GLN A 229 11.36 -9.18 -2.24
CA GLN A 229 10.01 -9.57 -1.86
C GLN A 229 9.70 -10.93 -2.49
N ALA A 230 9.24 -11.87 -1.69
CA ALA A 230 8.76 -13.18 -2.16
C ALA A 230 7.64 -13.68 -1.25
N GLY A 231 6.77 -14.51 -1.80
CA GLY A 231 5.71 -15.20 -1.08
C GLY A 231 5.27 -16.40 -1.92
N THR A 232 5.47 -17.61 -1.42
CA THR A 232 5.21 -18.87 -2.15
C THR A 232 3.78 -18.96 -2.67
N LEU A 233 2.81 -18.45 -1.92
CA LEU A 233 1.39 -18.51 -2.28
C LEU A 233 0.88 -17.20 -2.92
N SER A 234 1.72 -16.20 -3.08
CA SER A 234 1.34 -14.95 -3.74
C SER A 234 1.01 -15.22 -5.21
N GLY A 235 -0.12 -14.72 -5.68
CA GLY A 235 -0.55 -14.95 -7.06
C GLY A 235 -1.09 -16.35 -7.32
N ASN A 236 -1.48 -17.10 -6.27
CA ASN A 236 -2.01 -18.46 -6.47
C ASN A 236 -3.28 -18.46 -7.35
N PRO A 237 -3.46 -19.48 -8.22
CA PRO A 237 -4.52 -19.49 -9.22
C PRO A 237 -5.92 -19.34 -8.67
N LEU A 238 -6.21 -19.98 -7.53
CA LEU A 238 -7.53 -19.90 -6.90
C LEU A 238 -7.87 -18.48 -6.43
N ALA A 239 -6.90 -17.79 -5.81
CA ALA A 239 -7.12 -16.46 -5.28
C ALA A 239 -7.12 -15.37 -6.38
N MET A 240 -6.62 -15.68 -7.59
CA MET A 240 -6.58 -14.78 -8.74
C MET A 240 -7.76 -14.97 -9.70
N ALA A 241 -8.56 -16.02 -9.54
CA ALA A 241 -9.73 -16.31 -10.36
C ALA A 241 -10.95 -15.49 -9.97
#